data_d8c867c913360b1fa84c7b7fafd68103
#
_entry.id   d8c867c913360b1fa84c7b7fafd68103
#
_cell.length_a   1.000
_cell.length_b   1.000
_cell.length_c   1.000
_cell.angle_alpha   90.00
_cell.angle_beta   90.00
_cell.angle_gamma   90.00
#
_symmetry.space_group_name_H-M   'P 1'
#
loop_
_entity.id
_entity.type
_entity.pdbx_description
1 polymer ?
#
loop_
_entity_poly.entity_id
_entity_poly.type
_entity_poly.pdbx_seq_one_letter_code
_entity_poly.pdbx_strand_id
1 'polypeptide(L)'
;MNIATAKSISIIELLAALGHEPVRISSDRYCYSSPIRNETEPSFCVSKKRNEWYDFGLGQGGDIINLGKRLFETNDVSAVLSRLDKLSLKQVVHPSEKVRVATAQSAVKMEKVHLQPLQYNPLMSYLRSRHIDIVVGMKYCKEIWYTHGKKRYFGIAFENIQNGVEIRNPYYKGCMGHKDISIIHAESIGVQSSVCLFEGFMDFLSFKTLEKLGDERVCVGELCDYIVLNSVANLQRCLQRLGAYEHVYCFLDNDKAGMEGCRMVSNTYPTKVIDMSDNYCEYKDVNDCLIGREKV
;
A
#
# COMPACT_ATOMS: atom_id res chain seq x y z
N MET A 1 24.62 -13.64 20.35
CA MET A 1 23.66 -12.57 20.76
C MET A 1 22.23 -13.08 20.74
N ASN A 2 21.26 -12.33 21.32
CA ASN A 2 19.84 -12.65 21.20
C ASN A 2 19.15 -11.77 20.13
N ILE A 3 17.88 -12.08 19.80
CA ILE A 3 17.11 -11.35 18.77
C ILE A 3 16.96 -9.86 19.10
N ALA A 4 16.70 -9.50 20.35
CA ALA A 4 16.53 -8.10 20.77
C ALA A 4 17.84 -7.32 20.56
N THR A 5 18.97 -7.90 20.94
CA THR A 5 20.30 -7.33 20.71
C THR A 5 20.58 -7.18 19.22
N ALA A 6 20.26 -8.20 18.41
CA ALA A 6 20.45 -8.11 16.97
C ALA A 6 19.63 -6.98 16.33
N LYS A 7 18.37 -6.80 16.74
CA LYS A 7 17.49 -5.71 16.25
C LYS A 7 17.98 -4.31 16.65
N SER A 8 18.83 -4.17 17.66
CA SER A 8 19.45 -2.88 18.02
C SER A 8 20.67 -2.53 17.17
N ILE A 9 21.20 -3.45 16.37
CA ILE A 9 22.29 -3.18 15.43
C ILE A 9 21.76 -2.38 14.25
N SER A 10 22.49 -1.35 13.84
CA SER A 10 22.12 -0.53 12.67
C SER A 10 22.26 -1.32 11.37
N ILE A 11 21.22 -1.37 10.56
CA ILE A 11 21.28 -1.96 9.21
C ILE A 11 22.28 -1.19 8.34
N ILE A 12 22.43 0.12 8.52
CA ILE A 12 23.41 0.94 7.79
C ILE A 12 24.83 0.51 8.13
N GLU A 13 25.12 0.25 9.41
CA GLU A 13 26.44 -0.23 9.83
C GLU A 13 26.70 -1.67 9.37
N LEU A 14 25.70 -2.53 9.37
CA LEU A 14 25.79 -3.87 8.80
C LEU A 14 26.18 -3.82 7.32
N LEU A 15 25.47 -3.00 6.53
CA LEU A 15 25.74 -2.85 5.10
C LEU A 15 27.15 -2.29 4.85
N ALA A 16 27.57 -1.28 5.61
CA ALA A 16 28.92 -0.72 5.51
C ALA A 16 30.01 -1.78 5.86
N ALA A 17 29.80 -2.57 6.91
CA ALA A 17 30.71 -3.66 7.28
C ALA A 17 30.81 -4.76 6.21
N LEU A 18 29.76 -4.92 5.40
CA LEU A 18 29.73 -5.84 4.26
C LEU A 18 30.21 -5.19 2.94
N GLY A 19 30.67 -3.93 2.98
CA GLY A 19 31.22 -3.22 1.83
C GLY A 19 30.18 -2.56 0.93
N HIS A 20 28.93 -2.40 1.39
CA HIS A 20 27.89 -1.70 0.65
C HIS A 20 27.79 -0.24 1.08
N GLU A 21 28.03 0.67 0.13
CA GLU A 21 27.91 2.11 0.36
C GLU A 21 26.61 2.65 -0.23
N PRO A 22 25.95 3.64 0.44
CA PRO A 22 24.73 4.22 -0.08
C PRO A 22 25.01 5.10 -1.30
N VAL A 23 24.23 4.88 -2.37
CA VAL A 23 24.28 5.70 -3.60
C VAL A 23 23.59 7.04 -3.40
N ARG A 24 22.60 7.10 -2.52
CA ARG A 24 21.85 8.33 -2.21
C ARG A 24 21.45 8.35 -0.75
N ILE A 25 21.67 9.50 -0.11
CA ILE A 25 21.29 9.76 1.28
C ILE A 25 20.32 10.93 1.32
N SER A 26 19.21 10.79 2.02
CA SER A 26 18.32 11.87 2.43
C SER A 26 18.10 11.78 3.94
N SER A 27 17.53 12.77 4.60
CA SER A 27 17.51 12.95 6.06
C SER A 27 17.35 11.67 6.90
N ASP A 28 16.48 10.76 6.52
CA ASP A 28 16.22 9.48 7.22
C ASP A 28 16.43 8.25 6.33
N ARG A 29 16.62 8.42 5.03
CA ARG A 29 16.64 7.32 4.05
C ARG A 29 18.01 7.21 3.38
N TYR A 30 18.59 6.01 3.45
CA TYR A 30 19.82 5.61 2.81
C TYR A 30 19.48 4.60 1.70
N CYS A 31 19.71 4.94 0.43
CA CYS A 31 19.40 4.06 -0.69
C CYS A 31 20.67 3.51 -1.32
N TYR A 32 20.65 2.22 -1.61
CA TYR A 32 21.76 1.41 -2.10
C TYR A 32 21.38 0.72 -3.41
N SER A 33 22.36 0.30 -4.19
CA SER A 33 22.14 -0.83 -5.09
C SER A 33 21.87 -2.07 -4.24
N SER A 34 20.90 -2.91 -4.63
CA SER A 34 20.45 -4.01 -3.78
C SER A 34 21.58 -4.95 -3.39
N PRO A 35 21.80 -5.20 -2.09
CA PRO A 35 22.82 -6.13 -1.63
C PRO A 35 22.40 -7.61 -1.78
N ILE A 36 21.15 -7.85 -2.19
CA ILE A 36 20.53 -9.19 -2.27
C ILE A 36 20.13 -9.60 -3.68
N ARG A 37 20.41 -8.75 -4.69
CA ARG A 37 20.21 -9.03 -6.12
C ARG A 37 21.02 -8.06 -6.99
N ASN A 38 21.20 -8.43 -8.25
CA ASN A 38 21.79 -7.53 -9.24
C ASN A 38 20.74 -6.54 -9.77
N GLU A 39 21.08 -5.26 -9.84
CA GLU A 39 20.23 -4.22 -10.43
C GLU A 39 21.06 -3.10 -11.06
N THR A 40 20.46 -2.39 -12.01
CA THR A 40 21.10 -1.25 -12.68
C THR A 40 20.74 0.08 -12.02
N GLU A 41 19.57 0.15 -11.35
CA GLU A 41 19.11 1.35 -10.65
C GLU A 41 18.93 1.06 -9.16
N PRO A 42 19.50 1.89 -8.27
CA PRO A 42 19.42 1.69 -6.82
C PRO A 42 17.99 1.74 -6.31
N SER A 43 17.50 0.62 -5.79
CA SER A 43 16.11 0.50 -5.30
C SER A 43 16.00 -0.05 -3.88
N PHE A 44 17.10 -0.43 -3.25
CA PHE A 44 17.14 -0.89 -1.85
C PHE A 44 17.32 0.30 -0.92
N CYS A 45 16.36 0.57 -0.02
CA CYS A 45 16.40 1.72 0.89
C CYS A 45 16.28 1.29 2.36
N VAL A 46 17.05 1.95 3.23
CA VAL A 46 17.06 1.76 4.69
C VAL A 46 16.56 3.03 5.37
N SER A 47 15.57 2.92 6.27
CA SER A 47 15.19 3.99 7.18
C SER A 47 16.10 3.97 8.41
N LYS A 48 16.88 5.04 8.61
CA LYS A 48 17.73 5.20 9.78
C LYS A 48 16.92 5.23 11.09
N LYS A 49 15.80 5.94 11.08
CA LYS A 49 14.93 6.13 12.25
C LYS A 49 14.26 4.84 12.70
N ARG A 50 13.76 4.01 11.73
CA ARG A 50 13.05 2.77 12.02
C ARG A 50 13.96 1.55 12.11
N ASN A 51 15.18 1.67 11.59
CA ASN A 51 16.11 0.56 11.40
C ASN A 51 15.50 -0.61 10.61
N GLU A 52 14.80 -0.25 9.53
CA GLU A 52 14.13 -1.17 8.61
C GLU A 52 14.59 -0.91 7.18
N TRP A 53 14.59 -1.96 6.38
CA TRP A 53 14.91 -1.89 4.96
C TRP A 53 13.70 -2.21 4.08
N TYR A 54 13.74 -1.73 2.85
CA TYR A 54 12.78 -2.09 1.81
C TYR A 54 13.46 -2.07 0.45
N ASP A 55 13.35 -3.18 -0.30
CA ASP A 55 13.78 -3.30 -1.69
C ASP A 55 12.57 -3.11 -2.60
N PHE A 56 12.53 -1.98 -3.30
CA PHE A 56 11.42 -1.63 -4.18
C PHE A 56 11.36 -2.50 -5.43
N GLY A 57 12.47 -3.10 -5.84
CA GLY A 57 12.51 -4.00 -6.97
C GLY A 57 11.96 -5.40 -6.66
N LEU A 58 12.10 -5.85 -5.41
CA LEU A 58 11.52 -7.11 -4.94
C LEU A 58 10.15 -6.94 -4.28
N GLY A 59 9.76 -5.70 -3.93
CA GLY A 59 8.57 -5.45 -3.13
C GLY A 59 8.65 -6.01 -1.70
N GLN A 60 9.87 -6.22 -1.17
CA GLN A 60 10.11 -6.86 0.13
C GLN A 60 10.89 -5.96 1.07
N GLY A 61 10.65 -6.14 2.37
CA GLY A 61 11.34 -5.38 3.40
C GLY A 61 11.31 -6.08 4.76
N GLY A 62 11.87 -5.42 5.77
CA GLY A 62 11.85 -5.94 7.13
C GLY A 62 12.94 -5.35 8.03
N ASP A 63 13.21 -6.06 9.11
CA ASP A 63 14.26 -5.74 10.07
C ASP A 63 15.61 -6.39 9.70
N ILE A 64 16.60 -6.23 10.57
CA ILE A 64 17.95 -6.79 10.38
C ILE A 64 17.96 -8.32 10.31
N ILE A 65 17.03 -9.00 10.98
CA ILE A 65 16.94 -10.48 10.95
C ILE A 65 16.47 -10.93 9.56
N ASN A 66 15.46 -10.25 9.01
CA ASN A 66 14.95 -10.52 7.67
C ASN A 66 16.04 -10.24 6.61
N LEU A 67 16.77 -9.14 6.76
CA LEU A 67 17.91 -8.83 5.90
C LEU A 67 19.03 -9.87 6.01
N GLY A 68 19.38 -10.25 7.23
CA GLY A 68 20.41 -11.26 7.48
C GLY A 68 20.09 -12.61 6.87
N LYS A 69 18.82 -13.03 6.87
CA LYS A 69 18.38 -14.26 6.18
C LYS A 69 18.68 -14.20 4.68
N ARG A 70 18.47 -13.05 4.04
CA ARG A 70 18.73 -12.84 2.62
C ARG A 70 20.24 -12.76 2.31
N LEU A 71 20.96 -11.90 3.06
CA LEU A 71 22.40 -11.70 2.86
C LEU A 71 23.23 -12.96 3.11
N PHE A 72 22.78 -13.79 4.04
CA PHE A 72 23.50 -15.00 4.45
C PHE A 72 22.91 -16.28 3.87
N GLU A 73 21.91 -16.17 3.00
CA GLU A 73 21.25 -17.29 2.30
C GLU A 73 20.81 -18.40 3.26
N THR A 74 20.14 -18.02 4.37
CA THR A 74 19.68 -18.96 5.40
C THR A 74 18.31 -18.58 5.93
N ASN A 75 17.50 -19.59 6.27
CA ASN A 75 16.22 -19.37 6.99
C ASN A 75 16.38 -19.53 8.50
N ASP A 76 17.53 -20.02 8.97
CA ASP A 76 17.81 -20.23 10.38
C ASP A 76 18.21 -18.93 11.08
N VAL A 77 17.38 -18.49 12.03
CA VAL A 77 17.60 -17.29 12.83
C VAL A 77 18.87 -17.42 13.66
N SER A 78 19.19 -18.61 14.20
CA SER A 78 20.38 -18.85 15.01
C SER A 78 21.66 -18.63 14.20
N ALA A 79 21.67 -19.09 12.94
CA ALA A 79 22.78 -18.85 12.01
C ALA A 79 22.95 -17.36 11.71
N VAL A 80 21.85 -16.62 11.52
CA VAL A 80 21.88 -15.15 11.33
C VAL A 80 22.50 -14.46 12.55
N LEU A 81 22.02 -14.79 13.77
CA LEU A 81 22.51 -14.20 15.01
C LEU A 81 24.01 -14.47 15.22
N SER A 82 24.47 -15.69 14.92
CA SER A 82 25.90 -16.06 15.02
C SER A 82 26.76 -15.26 14.04
N ARG A 83 26.28 -15.01 12.82
CA ARG A 83 27.03 -14.22 11.83
C ARG A 83 27.07 -12.74 12.17
N LEU A 84 25.96 -12.16 12.65
CA LEU A 84 25.91 -10.79 13.14
C LEU A 84 26.85 -10.57 14.33
N ASP A 85 26.91 -11.53 15.26
CA ASP A 85 27.79 -11.49 16.41
C ASP A 85 29.28 -11.45 16.01
N LYS A 86 29.66 -12.21 14.99
CA LYS A 86 31.04 -12.25 14.47
C LYS A 86 31.47 -10.96 13.77
N LEU A 87 30.54 -10.17 13.26
CA LEU A 87 30.85 -8.90 12.59
C LEU A 87 31.21 -7.77 13.56
N SER A 88 31.14 -8.00 14.88
CA SER A 88 31.49 -7.02 15.93
C SER A 88 30.89 -5.63 15.74
N LEU A 89 29.66 -5.58 15.25
CA LEU A 89 28.96 -4.32 14.93
C LEU A 89 28.60 -3.56 16.22
N LYS A 90 28.77 -2.24 16.20
CA LYS A 90 28.38 -1.38 17.32
C LYS A 90 26.87 -1.42 17.53
N GLN A 91 26.43 -1.60 18.78
CA GLN A 91 25.02 -1.50 19.13
C GLN A 91 24.62 -0.03 19.18
N VAL A 92 23.67 0.37 18.35
CA VAL A 92 22.99 1.64 18.52
C VAL A 92 22.01 1.48 19.65
N VAL A 93 22.29 2.07 20.81
CA VAL A 93 21.34 2.12 21.92
C VAL A 93 20.18 3.01 21.49
N HIS A 94 19.16 2.41 20.90
CA HIS A 94 17.87 3.06 20.83
C HIS A 94 17.28 3.01 22.25
N PRO A 95 16.87 4.14 22.85
CA PRO A 95 16.16 4.10 24.12
C PRO A 95 14.97 3.16 23.93
N SER A 96 14.90 2.14 24.80
CA SER A 96 13.76 1.22 24.85
C SER A 96 12.51 2.05 25.16
N GLU A 97 11.82 2.49 24.13
CA GLU A 97 10.48 3.02 24.31
C GLU A 97 9.58 1.85 24.72
N LYS A 98 9.20 1.89 25.99
CA LYS A 98 8.04 1.17 26.53
C LYS A 98 6.93 1.21 25.48
N VAL A 99 6.28 0.05 25.30
CA VAL A 99 5.06 -0.11 24.52
C VAL A 99 4.22 1.17 24.61
N ARG A 100 4.38 2.04 23.64
CA ARG A 100 3.44 3.11 23.39
C ARG A 100 2.40 2.54 22.44
N VAL A 101 1.22 2.32 23.02
CA VAL A 101 -0.05 2.37 22.31
C VAL A 101 0.10 3.31 21.12
N ALA A 102 -0.33 2.86 19.95
CA ALA A 102 -0.29 3.58 18.69
C ALA A 102 -0.83 5.00 18.88
N THR A 103 0.07 5.92 19.23
CA THR A 103 -0.22 7.34 19.21
C THR A 103 0.38 7.87 17.91
N ALA A 104 -0.53 8.27 17.05
CA ALA A 104 -0.36 9.21 15.95
C ALA A 104 1.05 9.22 15.34
N GLN A 105 1.19 8.60 14.19
CA GLN A 105 2.21 8.99 13.22
C GLN A 105 2.34 10.52 13.33
N SER A 106 3.55 11.03 13.61
CA SER A 106 3.81 12.46 13.48
C SER A 106 3.41 12.80 12.04
N ALA A 107 2.21 13.34 11.89
CA ALA A 107 1.68 13.73 10.60
C ALA A 107 2.74 14.64 9.98
N VAL A 108 3.30 14.22 8.86
CA VAL A 108 4.13 15.10 8.02
C VAL A 108 3.32 16.37 7.86
N LYS A 109 3.78 17.47 8.46
CA LYS A 109 3.00 18.71 8.45
C LYS A 109 2.97 19.21 7.02
N MET A 110 1.93 18.80 6.30
CA MET A 110 1.64 19.26 4.96
C MET A 110 0.99 20.64 5.10
N GLU A 111 1.58 21.63 4.46
CA GLU A 111 1.13 23.02 4.51
C GLU A 111 0.62 23.44 3.13
N LYS A 112 -0.19 24.50 3.09
CA LYS A 112 -0.73 25.08 1.85
C LYS A 112 -1.39 24.01 0.97
N VAL A 113 -2.23 23.19 1.60
CA VAL A 113 -2.97 22.12 0.90
C VAL A 113 -4.04 22.74 0.02
N HIS A 114 -4.08 22.30 -1.23
CA HIS A 114 -5.06 22.75 -2.20
C HIS A 114 -5.58 21.54 -3.00
N LEU A 115 -6.89 21.34 -2.98
CA LEU A 115 -7.59 20.34 -3.79
C LEU A 115 -8.30 21.04 -4.94
N GLN A 116 -8.17 20.51 -6.15
CA GLN A 116 -8.84 21.02 -7.34
C GLN A 116 -9.22 19.87 -8.29
N PRO A 117 -10.08 20.10 -9.29
CA PRO A 117 -10.40 19.10 -10.30
C PRO A 117 -9.12 18.53 -10.94
N LEU A 118 -9.13 17.22 -11.21
CA LEU A 118 -7.99 16.52 -11.79
C LEU A 118 -7.79 16.93 -13.25
N GLN A 119 -6.73 17.69 -13.52
CA GLN A 119 -6.40 18.19 -14.87
C GLN A 119 -4.88 18.28 -15.13
N TYR A 120 -4.03 18.05 -14.13
CA TYR A 120 -2.58 18.15 -14.27
C TYR A 120 -2.04 17.01 -15.14
N ASN A 121 -1.42 17.36 -16.28
CA ASN A 121 -0.98 16.39 -17.28
C ASN A 121 -0.09 15.25 -16.75
N PRO A 122 0.88 15.47 -15.83
CA PRO A 122 1.66 14.37 -15.26
C PRO A 122 0.83 13.34 -14.50
N LEU A 123 -0.25 13.77 -13.80
CA LEU A 123 -1.17 12.86 -13.11
C LEU A 123 -2.09 12.13 -14.11
N MET A 124 -2.52 12.80 -15.15
CA MET A 124 -3.23 12.17 -16.27
C MET A 124 -2.36 11.10 -16.97
N SER A 125 -1.07 11.41 -17.20
CA SER A 125 -0.11 10.45 -17.74
C SER A 125 0.10 9.26 -16.82
N TYR A 126 0.09 9.47 -15.50
CA TYR A 126 0.16 8.38 -14.53
C TYR A 126 -1.08 7.48 -14.60
N LEU A 127 -2.30 8.03 -14.70
CA LEU A 127 -3.51 7.22 -14.90
C LEU A 127 -3.43 6.40 -16.20
N ARG A 128 -2.97 7.01 -17.33
CA ARG A 128 -2.77 6.28 -18.59
C ARG A 128 -1.75 5.15 -18.43
N SER A 129 -0.67 5.35 -17.69
CA SER A 129 0.33 4.30 -17.44
C SER A 129 -0.22 3.15 -16.60
N ARG A 130 -1.33 3.39 -15.89
CA ARG A 130 -2.09 2.38 -15.15
C ARG A 130 -3.32 1.91 -15.93
N HIS A 131 -3.41 2.23 -17.22
CA HIS A 131 -4.51 1.93 -18.15
C HIS A 131 -5.89 2.44 -17.68
N ILE A 132 -5.94 3.30 -16.67
CA ILE A 132 -7.20 3.86 -16.15
C ILE A 132 -7.74 4.92 -17.13
N ASP A 133 -9.02 4.79 -17.47
CA ASP A 133 -9.72 5.78 -18.30
C ASP A 133 -9.70 7.16 -17.63
N ILE A 134 -9.32 8.17 -18.39
CA ILE A 134 -9.14 9.54 -17.87
C ILE A 134 -10.47 10.13 -17.39
N VAL A 135 -11.58 9.84 -18.06
CA VAL A 135 -12.91 10.33 -17.65
C VAL A 135 -13.33 9.72 -16.32
N VAL A 136 -13.03 8.42 -16.11
CA VAL A 136 -13.22 7.73 -14.83
C VAL A 136 -12.35 8.40 -13.75
N GLY A 137 -11.06 8.62 -14.03
CA GLY A 137 -10.17 9.31 -13.08
C GLY A 137 -10.66 10.70 -12.70
N MET A 138 -11.08 11.52 -13.68
CA MET A 138 -11.60 12.87 -13.46
C MET A 138 -12.93 12.89 -12.70
N LYS A 139 -13.76 11.86 -12.88
CA LYS A 139 -15.06 11.74 -12.20
C LYS A 139 -14.91 11.47 -10.71
N TYR A 140 -14.00 10.60 -10.33
CA TYR A 140 -13.88 10.10 -8.96
C TYR A 140 -12.72 10.68 -8.16
N CYS A 141 -11.77 11.36 -8.80
CA CYS A 141 -10.59 11.90 -8.14
C CYS A 141 -10.45 13.41 -8.34
N LYS A 142 -9.73 14.01 -7.42
CA LYS A 142 -9.20 15.38 -7.51
C LYS A 142 -7.69 15.33 -7.67
N GLU A 143 -7.05 16.46 -7.90
CA GLU A 143 -5.62 16.60 -7.68
C GLU A 143 -5.37 17.39 -6.41
N ILE A 144 -4.35 16.98 -5.68
CA ILE A 144 -3.90 17.65 -4.47
C ILE A 144 -2.53 18.25 -4.70
N TRP A 145 -2.36 19.49 -4.23
CA TRP A 145 -1.10 20.19 -4.13
C TRP A 145 -0.83 20.55 -2.68
N TYR A 146 0.41 20.33 -2.23
CA TYR A 146 0.80 20.64 -0.85
C TYR A 146 2.29 20.95 -0.78
N THR A 147 2.72 21.63 0.28
CA THR A 147 4.12 21.89 0.57
C THR A 147 4.57 21.06 1.77
N HIS A 148 5.79 20.57 1.71
CA HIS A 148 6.49 19.99 2.85
C HIS A 148 7.90 20.59 2.92
N GLY A 149 8.16 21.37 3.96
CA GLY A 149 9.33 22.24 4.01
C GLY A 149 9.32 23.24 2.86
N LYS A 150 10.41 23.29 2.09
CA LYS A 150 10.56 24.21 0.95
C LYS A 150 10.10 23.60 -0.39
N LYS A 151 9.64 22.34 -0.41
CA LYS A 151 9.28 21.63 -1.65
C LYS A 151 7.77 21.55 -1.82
N ARG A 152 7.32 21.70 -3.07
CA ARG A 152 5.93 21.50 -3.48
C ARG A 152 5.74 20.11 -4.04
N TYR A 153 4.64 19.46 -3.65
CA TYR A 153 4.27 18.11 -4.03
C TYR A 153 2.86 18.11 -4.62
N PHE A 154 2.56 17.07 -5.38
CA PHE A 154 1.26 16.87 -6.00
C PHE A 154 0.93 15.39 -6.08
N GLY A 155 -0.35 15.06 -6.19
CA GLY A 155 -0.83 13.70 -6.38
C GLY A 155 -2.29 13.64 -6.78
N ILE A 156 -2.73 12.46 -7.21
CA ILE A 156 -4.14 12.13 -7.32
C ILE A 156 -4.68 12.00 -5.91
N ALA A 157 -5.79 12.63 -5.64
CA ALA A 157 -6.48 12.69 -4.36
C ALA A 157 -7.79 11.93 -4.41
N PHE A 158 -7.98 11.02 -3.47
CA PHE A 158 -9.22 10.27 -3.28
C PHE A 158 -9.69 10.45 -1.84
N GLU A 159 -10.87 11.06 -1.67
CA GLU A 159 -11.36 11.48 -0.35
C GLU A 159 -12.05 10.30 0.36
N ASN A 160 -11.90 10.25 1.68
CA ASN A 160 -12.56 9.27 2.54
C ASN A 160 -13.67 9.91 3.41
N ILE A 161 -14.45 9.09 4.12
CA ILE A 161 -15.60 9.54 4.91
C ILE A 161 -15.25 10.41 6.14
N GLN A 162 -13.98 10.48 6.51
CA GLN A 162 -13.46 11.31 7.61
C GLN A 162 -12.71 12.55 7.10
N ASN A 163 -12.98 12.97 5.86
CA ASN A 163 -12.29 14.08 5.19
C ASN A 163 -10.75 13.89 5.11
N GLY A 164 -10.27 12.66 5.26
CA GLY A 164 -8.90 12.30 4.92
C GLY A 164 -8.78 12.09 3.41
N VAL A 165 -7.56 12.18 2.90
CA VAL A 165 -7.27 12.12 1.46
C VAL A 165 -6.19 11.08 1.21
N GLU A 166 -6.53 10.01 0.49
CA GLU A 166 -5.55 9.10 -0.07
C GLU A 166 -4.84 9.79 -1.24
N ILE A 167 -3.52 9.75 -1.23
CA ILE A 167 -2.68 10.45 -2.22
C ILE A 167 -1.87 9.42 -2.99
N ARG A 168 -1.89 9.53 -4.32
CA ARG A 168 -1.13 8.66 -5.22
C ARG A 168 -0.47 9.44 -6.35
N ASN A 169 0.77 9.13 -6.61
CA ASN A 169 1.48 9.47 -7.84
C ASN A 169 2.53 8.38 -8.14
N PRO A 170 3.32 8.44 -9.23
CA PRO A 170 4.31 7.39 -9.54
C PRO A 170 5.34 7.13 -8.41
N TYR A 171 5.56 8.09 -7.52
CA TYR A 171 6.64 8.08 -6.52
C TYR A 171 6.15 8.01 -5.08
N TYR A 172 4.83 8.17 -4.86
CA TYR A 172 4.28 8.31 -3.51
C TYR A 172 2.91 7.66 -3.38
N LYS A 173 2.73 6.89 -2.30
CA LYS A 173 1.45 6.41 -1.78
C LYS A 173 1.35 6.80 -0.32
N GLY A 174 0.29 7.48 0.06
CA GLY A 174 0.08 7.88 1.44
C GLY A 174 -1.31 8.45 1.66
N CYS A 175 -1.59 8.82 2.91
CA CYS A 175 -2.84 9.44 3.30
C CYS A 175 -2.53 10.74 4.06
N MET A 176 -3.29 11.77 3.79
CA MET A 176 -3.32 13.00 4.55
C MET A 176 -4.59 13.05 5.40
N GLY A 177 -4.45 13.42 6.67
CA GLY A 177 -5.55 13.42 7.63
C GLY A 177 -5.86 12.03 8.17
N HIS A 178 -7.12 11.81 8.54
CA HIS A 178 -7.55 10.53 9.10
C HIS A 178 -7.67 9.47 8.00
N LYS A 179 -7.05 8.31 8.22
CA LYS A 179 -7.18 7.17 7.33
C LYS A 179 -8.47 6.42 7.61
N ASP A 180 -9.36 6.36 6.63
CA ASP A 180 -10.64 5.65 6.72
C ASP A 180 -11.08 5.14 5.35
N ILE A 181 -12.23 4.46 5.31
CA ILE A 181 -12.86 3.99 4.07
C ILE A 181 -13.42 5.16 3.26
N SER A 182 -13.57 4.92 1.96
CA SER A 182 -14.34 5.80 1.08
C SER A 182 -15.62 5.09 0.65
N ILE A 183 -16.72 5.83 0.58
CA ILE A 183 -18.02 5.32 0.13
C ILE A 183 -18.46 6.15 -1.07
N ILE A 184 -18.80 5.47 -2.15
CA ILE A 184 -19.31 6.06 -3.38
C ILE A 184 -20.70 5.44 -3.64
N HIS A 185 -21.73 6.26 -3.64
CA HIS A 185 -23.07 5.78 -3.95
C HIS A 185 -23.30 5.70 -5.45
N ALA A 186 -24.10 4.71 -5.86
CA ALA A 186 -24.55 4.60 -7.25
C ALA A 186 -25.34 5.86 -7.66
N GLU A 187 -25.24 6.21 -8.94
CA GLU A 187 -26.01 7.32 -9.51
C GLU A 187 -27.46 6.88 -9.80
N SER A 188 -28.22 6.63 -8.75
CA SER A 188 -29.63 6.22 -8.85
C SER A 188 -30.46 6.80 -7.72
N ILE A 189 -31.77 6.85 -7.93
CA ILE A 189 -32.72 7.25 -6.89
C ILE A 189 -32.99 6.02 -6.01
N GLY A 190 -32.52 6.05 -4.75
CA GLY A 190 -32.77 5.02 -3.74
C GLY A 190 -31.50 4.40 -3.14
N VAL A 191 -31.70 3.64 -2.07
CA VAL A 191 -30.65 2.88 -1.40
C VAL A 191 -30.40 1.60 -2.20
N GLN A 192 -29.12 1.32 -2.51
CA GLN A 192 -28.77 0.09 -3.20
C GLN A 192 -28.79 -1.09 -2.23
N SER A 193 -29.24 -2.25 -2.73
CA SER A 193 -29.18 -3.52 -1.99
C SER A 193 -27.80 -4.17 -2.05
N SER A 194 -26.94 -3.71 -2.96
CA SER A 194 -25.68 -4.35 -3.28
C SER A 194 -24.49 -3.40 -3.21
N VAL A 195 -23.33 -3.92 -2.84
CA VAL A 195 -22.09 -3.15 -2.71
C VAL A 195 -20.89 -3.92 -3.26
N CYS A 196 -20.00 -3.20 -3.97
CA CYS A 196 -18.69 -3.71 -4.35
C CYS A 196 -17.62 -3.19 -3.37
N LEU A 197 -16.78 -4.08 -2.86
CA LEU A 197 -15.74 -3.81 -1.87
C LEU A 197 -14.35 -3.92 -2.52
N PHE A 198 -13.52 -2.87 -2.38
CA PHE A 198 -12.16 -2.80 -2.94
C PHE A 198 -11.13 -2.55 -1.85
N GLU A 199 -9.89 -3.04 -2.05
CA GLU A 199 -8.78 -2.73 -1.14
C GLU A 199 -8.27 -1.30 -1.32
N GLY A 200 -8.08 -0.85 -2.56
CA GLY A 200 -7.53 0.46 -2.90
C GLY A 200 -8.34 1.20 -3.97
N PHE A 201 -8.20 2.53 -3.99
CA PHE A 201 -8.95 3.34 -4.97
C PHE A 201 -8.46 3.15 -6.41
N MET A 202 -7.22 2.68 -6.62
CA MET A 202 -6.73 2.34 -7.96
C MET A 202 -7.48 1.13 -8.52
N ASP A 203 -7.82 0.16 -7.68
CA ASP A 203 -8.61 -1.02 -8.07
C ASP A 203 -10.04 -0.64 -8.37
N PHE A 204 -10.64 0.24 -7.56
CA PHE A 204 -11.96 0.83 -7.86
C PHE A 204 -11.97 1.57 -9.21
N LEU A 205 -10.97 2.40 -9.51
CA LEU A 205 -10.87 3.10 -10.80
C LEU A 205 -10.67 2.12 -11.96
N SER A 206 -9.92 1.04 -11.73
CA SER A 206 -9.71 -0.02 -12.71
C SER A 206 -10.99 -0.79 -12.99
N PHE A 207 -11.72 -1.13 -11.93
CA PHE A 207 -13.06 -1.72 -12.03
C PHE A 207 -14.00 -0.83 -12.88
N LYS A 208 -14.08 0.47 -12.57
CA LYS A 208 -14.92 1.41 -13.33
C LYS A 208 -14.47 1.57 -14.79
N THR A 209 -13.20 1.38 -15.07
CA THR A 209 -12.66 1.37 -16.44
C THR A 209 -13.05 0.09 -17.17
N LEU A 210 -12.89 -1.08 -16.54
CA LEU A 210 -13.30 -2.38 -17.10
C LEU A 210 -14.82 -2.43 -17.31
N GLU A 211 -15.59 -1.96 -16.35
CA GLU A 211 -17.06 -1.85 -16.47
C GLU A 211 -17.47 -1.00 -17.70
N LYS A 212 -16.81 0.15 -17.89
CA LYS A 212 -17.01 1.01 -19.07
C LYS A 212 -16.66 0.31 -20.38
N LEU A 213 -15.68 -0.59 -20.36
CA LEU A 213 -15.25 -1.39 -21.52
C LEU A 213 -16.15 -2.60 -21.77
N GLY A 214 -17.10 -2.91 -20.88
CA GLY A 214 -17.97 -4.08 -20.95
C GLY A 214 -17.24 -5.39 -20.64
N ASP A 215 -16.20 -5.36 -19.81
CA ASP A 215 -15.43 -6.55 -19.44
C ASP A 215 -16.24 -7.45 -18.48
N GLU A 216 -16.49 -8.67 -18.90
CA GLU A 216 -17.32 -9.63 -18.14
C GLU A 216 -16.72 -10.01 -16.78
N ARG A 217 -15.40 -9.90 -16.60
CA ARG A 217 -14.71 -10.22 -15.32
C ARG A 217 -15.14 -9.36 -14.15
N VAL A 218 -15.67 -8.17 -14.41
CA VAL A 218 -16.15 -7.24 -13.37
C VAL A 218 -17.67 -7.05 -13.40
N CYS A 219 -18.38 -7.78 -14.24
CA CYS A 219 -19.83 -7.64 -14.37
C CYS A 219 -20.54 -8.24 -13.14
N VAL A 220 -21.24 -7.39 -12.38
CA VAL A 220 -22.06 -7.81 -11.23
C VAL A 220 -23.56 -7.88 -11.55
N GLY A 221 -23.97 -7.41 -12.75
CA GLY A 221 -25.35 -7.53 -13.25
C GLY A 221 -26.40 -6.65 -12.56
N GLU A 222 -26.02 -5.85 -11.57
CA GLU A 222 -26.89 -4.97 -10.80
C GLU A 222 -26.20 -3.66 -10.41
N LEU A 223 -26.99 -2.67 -10.01
CA LEU A 223 -26.46 -1.40 -9.52
C LEU A 223 -25.93 -1.57 -8.09
N CYS A 224 -24.69 -1.16 -7.85
CA CYS A 224 -24.03 -1.28 -6.57
C CYS A 224 -23.55 0.08 -6.05
N ASP A 225 -23.55 0.23 -4.74
CA ASP A 225 -22.67 1.18 -4.06
C ASP A 225 -21.22 0.63 -4.07
N TYR A 226 -20.26 1.48 -3.78
CA TYR A 226 -18.84 1.09 -3.76
C TYR A 226 -18.21 1.52 -2.44
N ILE A 227 -17.49 0.59 -1.82
CA ILE A 227 -16.68 0.85 -0.62
C ILE A 227 -15.23 0.55 -0.94
N VAL A 228 -14.37 1.54 -0.72
CA VAL A 228 -12.92 1.39 -0.85
C VAL A 228 -12.32 1.43 0.54
N LEU A 229 -11.64 0.35 0.92
CA LEU A 229 -11.04 0.22 2.25
C LEU A 229 -9.87 1.19 2.47
N ASN A 230 -9.15 1.57 1.40
CA ASN A 230 -7.92 2.34 1.44
C ASN A 230 -6.77 1.64 2.20
N SER A 231 -7.07 0.55 2.87
CA SER A 231 -6.17 -0.43 3.49
C SER A 231 -7.02 -1.55 4.10
N VAL A 232 -6.58 -2.80 4.00
CA VAL A 232 -7.22 -3.96 4.66
C VAL A 232 -7.43 -3.73 6.17
N ALA A 233 -6.55 -2.95 6.82
CA ALA A 233 -6.69 -2.60 8.23
C ALA A 233 -8.01 -1.86 8.59
N ASN A 234 -8.67 -1.24 7.60
CA ASN A 234 -9.97 -0.58 7.81
C ASN A 234 -11.16 -1.54 7.67
N LEU A 235 -10.93 -2.79 7.27
CA LEU A 235 -12.00 -3.77 7.05
C LEU A 235 -12.87 -3.97 8.30
N GLN A 236 -12.27 -4.07 9.48
CA GLN A 236 -13.02 -4.24 10.73
C GLN A 236 -14.03 -3.11 10.99
N ARG A 237 -13.69 -1.87 10.59
CA ARG A 237 -14.60 -0.71 10.71
C ARG A 237 -15.71 -0.74 9.66
N CYS A 238 -15.43 -1.36 8.52
CA CYS A 238 -16.35 -1.50 7.42
C CYS A 238 -17.43 -2.56 7.68
N LEU A 239 -17.13 -3.63 8.44
CA LEU A 239 -18.00 -4.79 8.60
C LEU A 239 -19.44 -4.42 8.96
N GLN A 240 -19.67 -3.55 9.95
CA GLN A 240 -21.03 -3.17 10.35
C GLN A 240 -21.83 -2.53 9.19
N ARG A 241 -21.16 -1.78 8.31
CA ARG A 241 -21.80 -1.13 7.17
C ARG A 241 -22.20 -2.15 6.10
N LEU A 242 -21.37 -3.19 5.89
CA LEU A 242 -21.68 -4.27 4.94
C LEU A 242 -22.93 -5.03 5.32
N GLY A 243 -23.29 -5.08 6.62
CA GLY A 243 -24.52 -5.72 7.08
C GLY A 243 -25.82 -5.11 6.55
N ALA A 244 -25.78 -3.85 6.10
CA ALA A 244 -26.94 -3.16 5.53
C ALA A 244 -27.27 -3.59 4.08
N TYR A 245 -26.32 -4.25 3.38
CA TYR A 245 -26.49 -4.71 2.01
C TYR A 245 -26.96 -6.17 1.97
N GLU A 246 -27.65 -6.55 0.91
CA GLU A 246 -28.07 -7.94 0.63
C GLU A 246 -26.94 -8.71 -0.04
N HIS A 247 -26.20 -8.05 -0.97
CA HIS A 247 -25.04 -8.63 -1.66
C HIS A 247 -23.79 -7.80 -1.45
N VAL A 248 -22.67 -8.47 -1.21
CA VAL A 248 -21.33 -7.88 -1.04
C VAL A 248 -20.38 -8.55 -2.03
N TYR A 249 -20.05 -7.86 -3.11
CA TYR A 249 -19.10 -8.31 -4.11
C TYR A 249 -17.67 -7.93 -3.70
N CYS A 250 -16.86 -8.89 -3.32
CA CYS A 250 -15.50 -8.65 -2.85
C CYS A 250 -14.50 -8.66 -4.01
N PHE A 251 -13.93 -7.50 -4.32
CA PHE A 251 -12.83 -7.28 -5.26
C PHE A 251 -11.54 -6.95 -4.49
N LEU A 252 -11.11 -7.84 -3.61
CA LEU A 252 -9.89 -7.66 -2.82
C LEU A 252 -8.67 -8.25 -3.55
N ASP A 253 -7.46 -7.86 -3.10
CA ASP A 253 -6.22 -8.32 -3.70
C ASP A 253 -6.07 -9.86 -3.58
N ASN A 254 -5.55 -10.48 -4.60
CA ASN A 254 -5.20 -11.90 -4.65
C ASN A 254 -3.86 -12.18 -3.93
N ASP A 255 -3.65 -11.54 -2.77
CA ASP A 255 -2.55 -11.82 -1.87
C ASP A 255 -3.08 -12.31 -0.50
N LYS A 256 -2.16 -12.65 0.40
CA LYS A 256 -2.53 -13.19 1.72
C LYS A 256 -3.47 -12.25 2.49
N ALA A 257 -3.24 -10.95 2.44
CA ALA A 257 -4.03 -9.98 3.21
C ALA A 257 -5.44 -9.81 2.63
N GLY A 258 -5.57 -9.73 1.30
CA GLY A 258 -6.86 -9.67 0.61
C GLY A 258 -7.68 -10.95 0.79
N MET A 259 -7.06 -12.13 0.65
CA MET A 259 -7.73 -13.42 0.90
C MET A 259 -8.21 -13.56 2.36
N GLU A 260 -7.39 -13.16 3.35
CA GLU A 260 -7.81 -13.15 4.77
C GLU A 260 -8.95 -12.15 4.99
N GLY A 261 -8.91 -10.99 4.33
CA GLY A 261 -9.97 -10.00 4.36
C GLY A 261 -11.28 -10.53 3.81
N CYS A 262 -11.28 -11.14 2.61
CA CYS A 262 -12.47 -11.74 2.02
C CYS A 262 -13.05 -12.85 2.90
N ARG A 263 -12.21 -13.71 3.46
CA ARG A 263 -12.63 -14.73 4.42
C ARG A 263 -13.28 -14.13 5.67
N MET A 264 -12.76 -13.03 6.20
CA MET A 264 -13.36 -12.34 7.35
C MET A 264 -14.77 -11.82 7.04
N VAL A 265 -14.98 -11.22 5.86
CA VAL A 265 -16.31 -10.76 5.42
C VAL A 265 -17.24 -11.94 5.25
N SER A 266 -16.80 -13.03 4.58
CA SER A 266 -17.59 -14.25 4.34
C SER A 266 -17.97 -14.95 5.65
N ASN A 267 -17.09 -15.02 6.63
CA ASN A 267 -17.41 -15.58 7.94
C ASN A 267 -18.44 -14.73 8.70
N THR A 268 -18.44 -13.42 8.50
CA THR A 268 -19.38 -12.50 9.15
C THR A 268 -20.75 -12.53 8.48
N TYR A 269 -20.79 -12.67 7.15
CA TYR A 269 -22.00 -12.62 6.32
C TYR A 269 -22.03 -13.76 5.28
N PRO A 270 -22.16 -15.04 5.71
CA PRO A 270 -21.95 -16.21 4.84
C PRO A 270 -22.88 -16.28 3.63
N THR A 271 -24.07 -15.69 3.72
CA THR A 271 -25.12 -15.75 2.66
C THR A 271 -25.12 -14.53 1.75
N LYS A 272 -24.29 -13.52 2.04
CA LYS A 272 -24.30 -12.23 1.32
C LYS A 272 -23.08 -12.01 0.45
N VAL A 273 -21.97 -12.69 0.76
CA VAL A 273 -20.66 -12.41 0.15
C VAL A 273 -20.47 -13.23 -1.11
N ILE A 274 -20.04 -12.56 -2.16
CA ILE A 274 -19.64 -13.13 -3.44
C ILE A 274 -18.19 -12.72 -3.66
N ASP A 275 -17.29 -13.69 -3.63
CA ASP A 275 -15.87 -13.47 -3.91
C ASP A 275 -15.69 -13.35 -5.42
N MET A 276 -15.21 -12.19 -5.87
CA MET A 276 -14.98 -11.92 -7.28
C MET A 276 -13.50 -12.10 -7.67
N SER A 277 -12.65 -12.48 -6.72
CA SER A 277 -11.21 -12.61 -6.94
C SER A 277 -10.84 -13.72 -7.93
N ASP A 278 -11.69 -14.75 -8.06
CA ASP A 278 -11.52 -15.82 -9.04
C ASP A 278 -11.59 -15.31 -10.48
N ASN A 279 -12.34 -14.25 -10.74
CA ASN A 279 -12.49 -13.66 -12.08
C ASN A 279 -11.19 -13.00 -12.60
N TYR A 280 -10.23 -12.74 -11.70
CA TYR A 280 -8.91 -12.21 -12.02
C TYR A 280 -7.79 -12.96 -11.26
N CYS A 281 -7.95 -14.26 -11.06
CA CYS A 281 -7.04 -15.08 -10.26
C CYS A 281 -5.60 -15.14 -10.78
N GLU A 282 -5.38 -14.88 -12.08
CA GLU A 282 -4.04 -14.77 -12.69
C GLU A 282 -3.31 -13.46 -12.33
N TYR A 283 -4.03 -12.48 -11.81
CA TYR A 283 -3.54 -11.13 -11.48
C TYR A 283 -3.55 -10.89 -9.97
N LYS A 284 -2.66 -10.02 -9.50
CA LYS A 284 -2.60 -9.68 -8.08
C LYS A 284 -3.83 -8.89 -7.62
N ASP A 285 -4.24 -7.92 -8.42
CA ASP A 285 -5.33 -7.00 -8.12
C ASP A 285 -6.09 -6.62 -9.41
N VAL A 286 -7.17 -5.87 -9.28
CA VAL A 286 -8.00 -5.44 -10.40
C VAL A 286 -7.23 -4.52 -11.36
N ASN A 287 -6.27 -3.73 -10.85
CA ASN A 287 -5.46 -2.90 -11.72
C ASN A 287 -4.43 -3.71 -12.51
N ASP A 288 -3.80 -4.71 -11.92
CA ASP A 288 -2.91 -5.62 -12.64
C ASP A 288 -3.69 -6.42 -13.71
N CYS A 289 -4.95 -6.78 -13.44
CA CYS A 289 -5.86 -7.35 -14.44
C CYS A 289 -6.13 -6.38 -15.60
N LEU A 290 -6.42 -5.11 -15.33
CA LEU A 290 -6.65 -4.09 -16.35
C LEU A 290 -5.42 -3.87 -17.24
N ILE A 291 -4.21 -3.89 -16.69
CA ILE A 291 -2.97 -3.71 -17.45
C ILE A 291 -2.42 -5.00 -18.07
N GLY A 292 -3.02 -6.16 -17.77
CA GLY A 292 -2.58 -7.46 -18.26
C GLY A 292 -1.27 -7.95 -17.62
N ARG A 293 -0.98 -7.56 -16.36
CA ARG A 293 0.24 -7.95 -15.65
C ARG A 293 -0.02 -9.14 -14.72
N GLU A 294 0.24 -10.34 -15.21
CA GLU A 294 0.10 -11.58 -14.46
C GLU A 294 0.99 -11.65 -13.21
N LYS A 295 0.57 -12.48 -12.25
CA LYS A 295 1.39 -12.83 -11.07
C LYS A 295 2.65 -13.57 -11.51
N VAL A 296 3.78 -13.21 -10.92
CA VAL A 296 5.07 -13.91 -11.08
C VAL A 296 5.24 -14.95 -9.99
#